data_6fca7ee15bc0ce9deb3fa788b9dfa03e
#
_entry.id   6fca7ee15bc0ce9deb3fa788b9dfa03e
#
_cell.length_a   1.000
_cell.length_b   1.000
_cell.length_c   1.000
_cell.angle_alpha   90.00
_cell.angle_beta   90.00
_cell.angle_gamma   90.00
#
_symmetry.space_group_name_H-M   'P 1'
#
loop_
_entity.id
_entity.type
_entity.pdbx_description
1 polymer ?
#
loop_
_entity_poly.entity_id
_entity_poly.type
_entity_poly.pdbx_seq_one_letter_code
_entity_poly.pdbx_strand_id
1 'polypeptide(L)'
;MVAARGRASVPAPDPGVTLPAGYRDWKLVSVAHEAGNNNDIRAILGNDIAVRAFREGRKSFPDGAVIVRLAWRYQSSPRNDAVFPAPQSFVAGDPTNVQVSVKDARRYATSGGWGYRPFDAGKPNTDEALTRACQA
;
A
#
# COMPACT_ATOMS: atom_id res chain seq x y z
N MET A 1 -34.70 16.98 17.53
CA MET A 1 -34.23 16.82 16.13
C MET A 1 -32.77 16.44 16.16
N VAL A 2 -32.45 15.17 15.95
CA VAL A 2 -31.05 14.69 15.88
C VAL A 2 -30.66 14.76 14.41
N ALA A 3 -29.73 15.64 14.06
CA ALA A 3 -29.19 15.73 12.72
C ALA A 3 -28.41 14.44 12.42
N ALA A 4 -28.86 13.67 11.45
CA ALA A 4 -28.14 12.54 10.92
C ALA A 4 -26.83 13.05 10.32
N ARG A 5 -25.70 12.74 10.95
CA ARG A 5 -24.37 12.92 10.37
C ARG A 5 -24.30 12.03 9.14
N GLY A 6 -24.36 12.64 7.96
CA GLY A 6 -24.17 11.94 6.71
C GLY A 6 -22.87 11.16 6.75
N ARG A 7 -22.93 9.84 6.58
CA ARG A 7 -21.76 9.01 6.34
C ARG A 7 -21.03 9.62 5.12
N ALA A 8 -19.81 10.07 5.34
CA ALA A 8 -18.95 10.44 4.22
C ALA A 8 -18.89 9.22 3.28
N SER A 9 -19.31 9.39 2.04
CA SER A 9 -19.22 8.34 1.03
C SER A 9 -17.74 8.07 0.79
N VAL A 10 -17.33 6.82 0.98
CA VAL A 10 -15.97 6.39 0.65
C VAL A 10 -15.79 6.55 -0.86
N PRO A 11 -14.77 7.27 -1.34
CA PRO A 11 -14.55 7.42 -2.77
C PRO A 11 -14.36 6.06 -3.43
N ALA A 12 -14.98 5.87 -4.59
CA ALA A 12 -14.69 4.72 -5.44
C ALA A 12 -13.21 4.72 -5.86
N PRO A 13 -12.62 3.56 -6.20
CA PRO A 13 -11.26 3.50 -6.74
C PRO A 13 -11.11 4.47 -7.90
N ASP A 14 -10.11 5.35 -7.84
CA ASP A 14 -9.93 6.35 -8.88
C ASP A 14 -9.35 5.69 -10.15
N PRO A 15 -10.08 5.70 -11.26
CA PRO A 15 -9.59 5.17 -12.53
C PRO A 15 -8.36 5.93 -13.06
N GLY A 16 -8.10 7.13 -12.55
CA GLY A 16 -6.93 7.92 -12.90
C GLY A 16 -5.63 7.50 -12.19
N VAL A 17 -5.72 6.70 -11.12
CA VAL A 17 -4.53 6.09 -10.51
C VAL A 17 -4.12 4.87 -11.33
N THR A 18 -2.93 4.92 -11.90
CA THR A 18 -2.36 3.84 -12.72
C THR A 18 -1.16 3.21 -12.04
N LEU A 19 -0.81 2.00 -12.47
CA LEU A 19 0.42 1.34 -12.01
C LEU A 19 1.62 2.02 -12.65
N PRO A 20 2.52 2.66 -11.87
CA PRO A 20 3.63 3.41 -12.47
C PRO A 20 4.61 2.49 -13.18
N ALA A 21 5.10 2.91 -14.34
CA ALA A 21 6.18 2.19 -15.02
C ALA A 21 7.45 2.17 -14.15
N GLY A 22 8.14 1.03 -14.10
CA GLY A 22 9.41 0.88 -13.38
C GLY A 22 9.33 0.99 -11.85
N TYR A 23 8.15 0.92 -11.25
CA TYR A 23 7.99 1.07 -9.80
C TYR A 23 8.77 0.04 -8.98
N ARG A 24 9.08 -1.12 -9.54
CA ARG A 24 9.84 -2.16 -8.84
C ARG A 24 11.31 -1.77 -8.61
N ASP A 25 11.82 -0.81 -9.35
CA ASP A 25 13.17 -0.26 -9.21
C ASP A 25 13.23 0.96 -8.28
N TRP A 26 12.09 1.34 -7.72
CA TRP A 26 12.01 2.44 -6.77
C TRP A 26 12.63 2.09 -5.43
N LYS A 27 12.98 3.12 -4.67
CA LYS A 27 13.62 2.96 -3.37
C LYS A 27 12.66 2.41 -2.32
N LEU A 28 13.19 1.51 -1.50
CA LEU A 28 12.48 0.98 -0.35
C LEU A 28 12.30 2.07 0.72
N VAL A 29 11.07 2.24 1.16
CA VAL A 29 10.70 3.12 2.28
C VAL A 29 10.63 2.32 3.57
N SER A 30 9.92 1.20 3.57
CA SER A 30 9.74 0.35 4.74
C SER A 30 9.31 -1.07 4.36
N VAL A 31 9.40 -1.96 5.32
CA VAL A 31 8.85 -3.31 5.27
C VAL A 31 8.00 -3.56 6.51
N ALA A 32 6.99 -4.42 6.39
CA ALA A 32 6.16 -4.81 7.51
C ALA A 32 5.64 -6.25 7.34
N HIS A 33 5.35 -6.90 8.46
CA HIS A 33 4.50 -8.09 8.52
C HIS A 33 3.14 -7.67 9.10
N GLU A 34 2.10 -7.92 8.37
CA GLU A 34 0.72 -7.68 8.78
C GLU A 34 0.12 -9.01 9.25
N ALA A 35 0.09 -9.22 10.56
CA ALA A 35 -0.24 -10.53 11.14
C ALA A 35 -1.73 -10.86 11.18
N GLY A 36 -2.62 -9.96 10.92
CA GLY A 36 -4.07 -10.19 10.98
C GLY A 36 -4.60 -11.11 9.88
N ASN A 37 -5.79 -10.82 9.41
CA ASN A 37 -6.48 -11.60 8.38
C ASN A 37 -5.69 -11.70 7.06
N ASN A 38 -4.86 -10.70 6.76
CA ASN A 38 -4.06 -10.68 5.54
C ASN A 38 -2.86 -11.63 5.64
N ASN A 39 -2.22 -11.69 6.80
CA ASN A 39 -1.00 -12.46 7.07
C ASN A 39 0.01 -12.37 5.92
N ASP A 40 0.42 -11.15 5.62
CA ASP A 40 1.30 -10.84 4.51
C ASP A 40 2.60 -10.15 4.92
N ILE A 41 3.63 -10.30 4.10
CA ILE A 41 4.86 -9.49 4.15
C ILE A 41 4.72 -8.38 3.11
N ARG A 42 5.04 -7.16 3.51
CA ARG A 42 4.90 -5.97 2.67
C ARG A 42 6.21 -5.26 2.46
N ALA A 43 6.41 -4.76 1.26
CA ALA A 43 7.44 -3.78 0.93
C ALA A 43 6.78 -2.50 0.42
N ILE A 44 7.19 -1.39 0.99
CA ILE A 44 6.70 -0.06 0.60
C ILE A 44 7.81 0.63 -0.18
N LEU A 45 7.52 0.94 -1.43
CA LEU A 45 8.41 1.65 -2.33
C LEU A 45 7.89 3.06 -2.57
N GLY A 46 8.79 4.00 -2.81
CA GLY A 46 8.42 5.38 -3.11
C GLY A 46 9.18 5.92 -4.31
N ASN A 47 8.52 6.84 -5.05
CA ASN A 47 9.24 7.65 -6.02
C ASN A 47 10.17 8.64 -5.29
N ASP A 48 11.01 9.36 -6.01
CA ASP A 48 12.00 10.25 -5.39
C ASP A 48 11.37 11.33 -4.52
N ILE A 49 10.18 11.82 -4.87
CA ILE A 49 9.44 12.81 -4.08
C ILE A 49 9.03 12.22 -2.73
N ALA A 50 8.42 11.04 -2.75
CA ALA A 50 7.97 10.34 -1.55
C ALA A 50 9.15 9.96 -0.65
N VAL A 51 10.23 9.41 -1.21
CA VAL A 51 11.43 9.00 -0.45
C VAL A 51 12.11 10.19 0.21
N ARG A 52 12.21 11.30 -0.50
CA ARG A 52 12.79 12.54 0.06
C ARG A 52 11.97 13.05 1.23
N ALA A 53 10.64 13.17 1.05
CA ALA A 53 9.74 13.61 2.10
C ALA A 53 9.81 12.71 3.34
N PHE A 54 9.86 11.40 3.15
CA PHE A 54 9.99 10.43 4.24
C PHE A 54 11.31 10.62 5.02
N ARG A 55 12.44 10.75 4.30
CA ARG A 55 13.77 10.94 4.93
C ARG A 55 13.89 12.25 5.67
N GLU A 56 13.22 13.29 5.19
CA GLU A 56 13.14 14.61 5.86
C GLU A 56 12.17 14.62 7.05
N GLY A 57 11.47 13.51 7.33
CA GLY A 57 10.50 13.41 8.43
C GLY A 57 9.28 14.32 8.24
N ARG A 58 8.89 14.60 6.98
CA ARG A 58 7.76 15.49 6.69
C ARG A 58 6.45 14.85 7.12
N LYS A 59 5.67 15.61 7.88
CA LYS A 59 4.32 15.17 8.31
C LYS A 59 3.31 15.13 7.16
N SER A 60 3.52 15.94 6.13
CA SER A 60 2.71 15.95 4.93
C SER A 60 3.61 15.74 3.71
N PHE A 61 3.23 14.77 2.87
CA PHE A 61 3.92 14.52 1.61
C PHE A 61 3.52 15.57 0.57
N PRO A 62 4.45 16.07 -0.25
CA PRO A 62 4.13 16.99 -1.32
C PRO A 62 3.34 16.31 -2.45
N ASP A 63 2.60 17.09 -3.20
CA ASP A 63 1.94 16.63 -4.42
C ASP A 63 2.95 16.01 -5.38
N GLY A 64 2.54 14.95 -6.08
CA GLY A 64 3.40 14.15 -6.92
C GLY A 64 4.13 13.01 -6.18
N ALA A 65 4.05 12.93 -4.85
CA ALA A 65 4.52 11.75 -4.14
C ALA A 65 3.68 10.54 -4.54
N VAL A 66 4.35 9.44 -4.85
CA VAL A 66 3.71 8.16 -5.16
C VAL A 66 4.35 7.06 -4.31
N ILE A 67 3.49 6.28 -3.68
CA ILE A 67 3.87 5.15 -2.85
C ILE A 67 3.25 3.90 -3.45
N VAL A 68 4.04 2.84 -3.56
CA VAL A 68 3.59 1.54 -4.03
C VAL A 68 3.84 0.51 -2.94
N ARG A 69 2.77 -0.18 -2.53
CA ARG A 69 2.85 -1.30 -1.61
C ARG A 69 2.81 -2.60 -2.38
N LEU A 70 3.85 -3.39 -2.26
CA LEU A 70 3.90 -4.78 -2.68
C LEU A 70 3.57 -5.68 -1.50
N ALA A 71 2.82 -6.75 -1.71
CA ALA A 71 2.51 -7.71 -0.65
C ALA A 71 2.60 -9.15 -1.14
N TRP A 72 3.07 -10.01 -0.25
CA TRP A 72 3.21 -11.46 -0.47
C TRP A 72 2.68 -12.21 0.74
N ARG A 73 2.23 -13.42 0.54
CA ARG A 73 1.87 -14.31 1.63
C ARG A 73 3.05 -14.50 2.56
N TYR A 74 2.80 -14.39 3.86
CA TYR A 74 3.76 -14.71 4.90
C TYR A 74 3.88 -16.23 5.00
N GLN A 75 5.02 -16.77 4.59
CA GLN A 75 5.21 -18.21 4.42
C GLN A 75 6.43 -18.70 5.19
N SER A 76 6.29 -19.82 5.91
CA SER A 76 7.42 -20.50 6.52
C SER A 76 8.37 -21.03 5.45
N SER A 77 9.67 -21.03 5.76
CA SER A 77 10.72 -21.56 4.90
C SER A 77 11.35 -22.83 5.51
N PRO A 78 10.81 -24.03 5.20
CA PRO A 78 11.38 -25.26 5.75
C PRO A 78 12.86 -25.45 5.42
N ARG A 79 13.31 -24.99 4.26
CA ARG A 79 14.71 -25.03 3.86
C ARG A 79 15.61 -24.21 4.80
N ASN A 80 15.17 -23.01 5.17
CA ASN A 80 15.92 -22.16 6.08
C ASN A 80 15.80 -22.65 7.53
N ASP A 81 14.61 -23.14 7.91
CA ASP A 81 14.35 -23.67 9.24
C ASP A 81 15.22 -24.90 9.56
N ALA A 82 15.58 -25.70 8.53
CA ALA A 82 16.45 -26.86 8.69
C ALA A 82 17.87 -26.49 9.19
N VAL A 83 18.28 -25.25 9.06
CA VAL A 83 19.60 -24.73 9.52
C VAL A 83 19.55 -24.31 10.98
N PHE A 84 18.36 -24.09 11.56
CA PHE A 84 18.18 -23.56 12.90
C PHE A 84 17.56 -24.59 13.84
N PRO A 85 17.74 -24.45 15.17
CA PRO A 85 17.20 -25.40 16.15
C PRO A 85 15.66 -25.43 16.22
N ALA A 86 14.99 -24.40 15.73
CA ALA A 86 13.53 -24.26 15.71
C ALA A 86 13.07 -23.49 14.48
N PRO A 87 11.81 -23.69 14.02
CA PRO A 87 11.25 -22.91 12.95
C PRO A 87 11.21 -21.41 13.28
N GLN A 88 11.91 -20.60 12.50
CA GLN A 88 12.03 -19.16 12.73
C GLN A 88 12.17 -18.33 11.44
N SER A 89 12.29 -18.98 10.29
CA SER A 89 12.46 -18.32 9.00
C SER A 89 11.16 -18.24 8.24
N PHE A 90 10.78 -17.03 7.90
CA PHE A 90 9.63 -16.75 7.04
C PHE A 90 10.10 -15.98 5.81
N VAL A 91 9.45 -16.23 4.68
CA VAL A 91 9.80 -15.65 3.40
C VAL A 91 8.54 -15.11 2.71
N ALA A 92 8.74 -14.29 1.70
CA ALA A 92 7.67 -13.90 0.80
C ALA A 92 7.24 -15.11 -0.03
N GLY A 93 6.00 -15.51 0.12
CA GLY A 93 5.35 -16.55 -0.70
C GLY A 93 4.76 -15.96 -1.98
N ASP A 94 3.60 -16.44 -2.40
CA ASP A 94 2.91 -15.93 -3.57
C ASP A 94 2.56 -14.44 -3.41
N PRO A 95 2.72 -13.63 -4.47
CA PRO A 95 2.27 -12.24 -4.45
C PRO A 95 0.74 -12.18 -4.30
N THR A 96 0.26 -11.22 -3.51
CA THR A 96 -1.17 -10.99 -3.31
C THR A 96 -1.66 -9.85 -4.18
N ASN A 97 -1.37 -8.63 -3.82
CA ASN A 97 -1.74 -7.46 -4.61
C ASN A 97 -0.70 -6.36 -4.54
N VAL A 98 -0.85 -5.40 -5.43
CA VAL A 98 -0.11 -4.14 -5.43
C VAL A 98 -1.08 -3.02 -5.16
N GLN A 99 -0.74 -2.08 -4.28
CA GLN A 99 -1.55 -0.89 -4.03
C GLN A 99 -0.73 0.35 -4.36
N VAL A 100 -1.35 1.28 -5.08
CA VAL A 100 -0.75 2.56 -5.45
C VAL A 100 -1.46 3.68 -4.71
N SER A 101 -0.69 4.56 -4.08
CA SER A 101 -1.15 5.77 -3.43
C SER A 101 -0.49 6.97 -4.09
N VAL A 102 -1.29 7.92 -4.55
CA VAL A 102 -0.83 9.14 -5.23
C VAL A 102 -1.25 10.36 -4.44
N LYS A 103 -0.30 11.24 -4.15
CA LYS A 103 -0.58 12.52 -3.49
C LYS A 103 -0.91 13.59 -4.50
N ASP A 104 -2.13 14.13 -4.40
CA ASP A 104 -2.59 15.32 -5.10
C ASP A 104 -3.67 15.99 -4.23
N ALA A 105 -3.30 17.06 -3.55
CA ALA A 105 -4.15 17.72 -2.58
C ALA A 105 -5.41 18.34 -3.19
N ARG A 106 -5.37 18.74 -4.46
CA ARG A 106 -6.54 19.29 -5.16
C ARG A 106 -7.49 18.19 -5.59
N ARG A 107 -6.96 17.20 -6.29
CA ARG A 107 -7.75 16.11 -6.86
C ARG A 107 -8.41 15.25 -5.79
N TYR A 108 -7.71 15.03 -4.70
CA TYR A 108 -8.15 14.15 -3.62
C TYR A 108 -8.46 14.90 -2.31
N ALA A 109 -8.98 16.12 -2.42
CA ALA A 109 -9.27 16.95 -1.25
C ALA A 109 -10.20 16.27 -0.22
N THR A 110 -11.12 15.42 -0.67
CA THR A 110 -12.08 14.70 0.19
C THR A 110 -11.51 13.46 0.87
N SER A 111 -10.32 13.01 0.47
CA SER A 111 -9.62 11.83 1.03
C SER A 111 -8.24 12.19 1.59
N GLY A 112 -8.11 13.38 2.19
CA GLY A 112 -6.86 13.83 2.79
C GLY A 112 -5.75 14.14 1.78
N GLY A 113 -6.10 14.31 0.50
CA GLY A 113 -5.15 14.60 -0.56
C GLY A 113 -4.51 13.35 -1.19
N TRP A 114 -5.05 12.16 -0.92
CA TRP A 114 -4.53 10.90 -1.46
C TRP A 114 -5.55 10.16 -2.30
N GLY A 115 -5.12 9.73 -3.49
CA GLY A 115 -5.83 8.78 -4.33
C GLY A 115 -5.23 7.38 -4.16
N TYR A 116 -6.10 6.35 -4.20
CA TYR A 116 -5.71 4.95 -3.94
C TYR A 116 -6.27 4.05 -5.02
N ARG A 117 -5.48 3.06 -5.43
CA ARG A 117 -5.97 2.00 -6.29
C ARG A 117 -5.22 0.69 -6.06
N PRO A 118 -5.93 -0.42 -5.83
CA PRO A 118 -5.34 -1.76 -5.81
C PRO A 118 -5.26 -2.35 -7.22
N PHE A 119 -4.27 -3.23 -7.41
CA PHE A 119 -4.02 -3.97 -8.65
C PHE A 119 -3.76 -5.43 -8.34
N ASP A 120 -4.42 -6.33 -9.08
CA ASP A 120 -4.21 -7.77 -9.02
C ASP A 120 -3.62 -8.26 -10.34
N ALA A 121 -2.45 -8.91 -10.28
CA ALA A 121 -1.72 -9.35 -11.47
C ALA A 121 -1.57 -8.25 -12.55
N GLY A 122 -1.30 -7.01 -12.10
CA GLY A 122 -1.13 -5.84 -12.97
C GLY A 122 -2.43 -5.23 -13.50
N LYS A 123 -3.59 -5.79 -13.14
CA LYS A 123 -4.91 -5.27 -13.55
C LYS A 123 -5.54 -4.49 -12.40
N PRO A 124 -6.21 -3.35 -12.68
CA PRO A 124 -6.93 -2.61 -11.66
C PRO A 124 -7.97 -3.47 -10.95
N ASN A 125 -7.96 -3.44 -9.62
CA ASN A 125 -9.02 -4.01 -8.81
C ASN A 125 -10.02 -2.91 -8.47
N THR A 126 -11.32 -3.19 -8.61
CA THR A 126 -12.43 -2.25 -8.37
C THR A 126 -13.14 -2.52 -7.04
N ASP A 127 -12.60 -3.38 -6.18
CA ASP A 127 -13.19 -3.68 -4.87
C ASP A 127 -13.09 -2.46 -3.94
N GLU A 128 -14.24 -1.88 -3.63
CA GLU A 128 -14.35 -0.73 -2.73
C GLU A 128 -13.90 -1.03 -1.30
N ALA A 129 -14.01 -2.28 -0.84
CA ALA A 129 -13.57 -2.67 0.50
C ALA A 129 -12.04 -2.58 0.63
N LEU A 130 -11.30 -2.97 -0.41
CA LEU A 130 -9.84 -2.81 -0.45
C LEU A 130 -9.43 -1.33 -0.48
N THR A 131 -10.16 -0.51 -1.21
CA THR A 131 -9.91 0.94 -1.26
C THR A 131 -10.15 1.59 0.10
N ARG A 132 -11.21 1.18 0.81
CA ARG A 132 -11.50 1.67 2.17
C ARG A 132 -10.39 1.30 3.15
N ALA A 133 -9.85 0.09 3.07
CA ALA A 133 -8.76 -0.35 3.93
C ALA A 133 -7.47 0.47 3.73
N CYS A 134 -7.27 1.06 2.56
CA CYS A 134 -6.13 1.93 2.28
C CYS A 134 -6.28 3.35 2.85
N GLN A 135 -7.48 3.75 3.22
CA GLN A 135 -7.78 5.10 3.74
C GLN A 135 -7.86 5.16 5.27
N ALA A 136 -7.90 4.02 5.92
CA ALA A 136 -7.94 3.91 7.38
C ALA A 136 -6.55 4.05 8.00
#